data_56c4ad35dd22d24beab8e762a686483d
#
_entry.id   56c4ad35dd22d24beab8e762a686483d
#
_cell.length_a   1.000
_cell.length_b   1.000
_cell.length_c   1.000
_cell.angle_alpha   90.00
_cell.angle_beta   90.00
_cell.angle_gamma   90.00
#
_symmetry.space_group_name_H-M   'P 1'
#
loop_
_entity.id
_entity.type
_entity.pdbx_description
1 polymer ?
#
loop_
_entity_poly.entity_id
_entity_poly.type
_entity_poly.pdbx_seq_one_letter_code
_entity_poly.pdbx_strand_id
1 'polypeptide(L)'
;MVKKLVIFVHKWLGVVLALFFLMWFVSGVVLYFVPFPSLTQAERLAALPPLQLPADCCLAAPDAAQRAGLRPTGGGEARLGMLGDAPVWRMLAASEAGAAPRWHTVDARTGAVVPPFSDAQAATVAEAFS
;
A
#
# COMPACT_ATOMS: atom_id res chain seq x y z
N MET A 1 47.32 -8.69 30.90
CA MET A 1 46.23 -9.68 30.67
C MET A 1 45.16 -9.16 29.70
N VAL A 2 44.62 -7.97 29.87
CA VAL A 2 43.56 -7.36 29.06
C VAL A 2 43.87 -7.34 27.55
N LYS A 3 45.10 -6.94 27.16
CA LYS A 3 45.50 -6.86 25.75
C LYS A 3 45.38 -8.20 24.99
N LYS A 4 45.77 -9.32 25.65
CA LYS A 4 45.66 -10.66 25.04
C LYS A 4 44.19 -11.08 24.89
N LEU A 5 43.33 -10.75 25.87
CA LEU A 5 41.90 -11.02 25.83
C LEU A 5 41.21 -10.25 24.71
N VAL A 6 41.51 -8.96 24.58
CA VAL A 6 40.97 -8.12 23.51
C VAL A 6 41.34 -8.66 22.12
N ILE A 7 42.60 -9.04 21.92
CA ILE A 7 43.05 -9.63 20.63
C ILE A 7 42.31 -10.96 20.36
N PHE A 8 42.16 -11.80 21.37
CA PHE A 8 41.48 -13.07 21.24
C PHE A 8 40.01 -12.87 20.87
N VAL A 9 39.27 -12.00 21.59
CA VAL A 9 37.87 -11.69 21.32
C VAL A 9 37.70 -11.08 19.92
N HIS A 10 38.54 -10.12 19.56
CA HIS A 10 38.50 -9.48 18.23
C HIS A 10 38.71 -10.49 17.10
N LYS A 11 39.67 -11.40 17.25
CA LYS A 11 39.94 -12.44 16.25
C LYS A 11 38.75 -13.35 16.06
N TRP A 12 38.15 -13.88 17.13
CA TRP A 12 37.01 -14.80 17.06
C TRP A 12 35.74 -14.10 16.58
N LEU A 13 35.52 -12.88 17.07
CA LEU A 13 34.38 -12.05 16.58
C LEU A 13 34.49 -11.77 15.07
N GLY A 14 35.72 -11.46 14.59
CA GLY A 14 35.97 -11.25 13.16
C GLY A 14 35.68 -12.50 12.33
N VAL A 15 36.06 -13.69 12.81
CA VAL A 15 35.76 -14.95 12.10
C VAL A 15 34.24 -15.20 12.03
N VAL A 16 33.53 -15.03 13.16
CA VAL A 16 32.09 -15.23 13.20
C VAL A 16 31.36 -14.24 12.28
N LEU A 17 31.73 -12.94 12.34
CA LEU A 17 31.15 -11.93 11.46
C LEU A 17 31.46 -12.21 9.98
N ALA A 18 32.67 -12.66 9.66
CA ALA A 18 33.03 -13.01 8.28
C ALA A 18 32.13 -14.14 7.73
N LEU A 19 31.80 -15.14 8.54
CA LEU A 19 30.87 -16.21 8.16
C LEU A 19 29.46 -15.68 7.93
N PHE A 20 28.98 -14.77 8.79
CA PHE A 20 27.69 -14.12 8.58
C PHE A 20 27.64 -13.31 7.27
N PHE A 21 28.68 -12.52 7.00
CA PHE A 21 28.77 -11.77 5.75
C PHE A 21 28.82 -12.68 4.52
N LEU A 22 29.56 -13.80 4.61
CA LEU A 22 29.61 -14.78 3.53
C LEU A 22 28.23 -15.38 3.26
N MET A 23 27.51 -15.79 4.32
CA MET A 23 26.16 -16.33 4.21
C MET A 23 25.20 -15.28 3.59
N TRP A 24 25.31 -14.05 4.03
CA TRP A 24 24.47 -12.95 3.53
C TRP A 24 24.76 -12.63 2.06
N PHE A 25 26.03 -12.64 1.69
CA PHE A 25 26.44 -12.45 0.31
C PHE A 25 25.91 -13.56 -0.60
N VAL A 26 26.05 -14.82 -0.21
CA VAL A 26 25.49 -15.97 -0.95
C VAL A 26 23.97 -15.86 -1.10
N SER A 27 23.25 -15.52 -0.03
CA SER A 27 21.81 -15.33 -0.09
C SER A 27 21.42 -14.16 -1.03
N GLY A 28 22.19 -13.08 -1.03
CA GLY A 28 22.00 -11.97 -1.95
C GLY A 28 22.17 -12.34 -3.41
N VAL A 29 23.18 -13.16 -3.70
CA VAL A 29 23.39 -13.72 -5.05
C VAL A 29 22.21 -14.60 -5.48
N VAL A 30 21.70 -15.45 -4.59
CA VAL A 30 20.52 -16.27 -4.88
C VAL A 30 19.32 -15.40 -5.18
N LEU A 31 19.05 -14.36 -4.37
CA LEU A 31 17.92 -13.44 -4.58
C LEU A 31 18.07 -12.61 -5.86
N TYR A 32 19.27 -12.36 -6.33
CA TYR A 32 19.50 -11.69 -7.60
C TYR A 32 19.05 -12.55 -8.79
N PHE A 33 19.32 -13.86 -8.76
CA PHE A 33 18.96 -14.78 -9.84
C PHE A 33 17.54 -15.36 -9.69
N VAL A 34 17.04 -15.46 -8.49
CA VAL A 34 15.68 -15.95 -8.18
C VAL A 34 14.88 -14.83 -7.55
N PRO A 35 14.22 -13.98 -8.35
CA PRO A 35 13.39 -12.91 -7.82
C PRO A 35 12.27 -13.48 -6.95
N PHE A 36 11.86 -12.72 -5.95
CA PHE A 36 10.71 -13.07 -5.12
C PHE A 36 9.50 -13.38 -6.00
N PRO A 37 8.75 -14.46 -5.70
CA PRO A 37 7.50 -14.72 -6.41
C PRO A 37 6.58 -13.53 -6.25
N SER A 38 6.34 -12.82 -7.32
CA SER A 38 5.41 -11.70 -7.38
C SER A 38 4.24 -12.08 -8.28
N LEU A 39 3.04 -11.84 -7.80
CA LEU A 39 1.84 -12.00 -8.62
C LEU A 39 1.90 -11.05 -9.81
N THR A 40 1.67 -11.58 -10.99
CA THR A 40 1.48 -10.75 -12.18
C THR A 40 0.22 -9.89 -12.03
N GLN A 41 0.13 -8.81 -12.79
CA GLN A 41 -1.06 -7.96 -12.78
C GLN A 41 -2.32 -8.75 -13.15
N ALA A 42 -2.22 -9.70 -14.08
CA ALA A 42 -3.34 -10.56 -14.48
C ALA A 42 -3.80 -11.47 -13.33
N GLU A 43 -2.88 -12.09 -12.61
CA GLU A 43 -3.21 -12.93 -11.43
C GLU A 43 -3.82 -12.11 -10.30
N ARG A 44 -3.33 -10.89 -10.07
CA ARG A 44 -3.92 -9.97 -9.10
C ARG A 44 -5.36 -9.62 -9.46
N LEU A 45 -5.61 -9.28 -10.72
CA LEU A 45 -6.95 -8.93 -11.19
C LEU A 45 -7.89 -10.13 -11.16
N ALA A 46 -7.40 -11.33 -11.49
CA ALA A 46 -8.19 -12.56 -11.45
C ALA A 46 -8.60 -12.97 -10.02
N ALA A 47 -7.77 -12.64 -9.02
CA ALA A 47 -8.05 -12.92 -7.61
C ALA A 47 -8.98 -11.89 -6.95
N LEU A 48 -9.22 -10.73 -7.58
CA LEU A 48 -10.14 -9.73 -7.04
C LEU A 48 -11.59 -10.11 -7.36
N PRO A 49 -12.51 -9.94 -6.41
CA PRO A 49 -13.93 -10.10 -6.71
C PRO A 49 -14.36 -9.10 -7.79
N PRO A 50 -15.27 -9.48 -8.70
CA PRO A 50 -15.74 -8.60 -9.74
C PRO A 50 -16.43 -7.37 -9.13
N LEU A 51 -16.22 -6.23 -9.77
CA LEU A 51 -16.82 -4.97 -9.34
C LEU A 51 -18.36 -5.07 -9.51
N GLN A 52 -19.08 -5.08 -8.42
CA GLN A 52 -20.55 -5.16 -8.41
C GLN A 52 -21.14 -3.74 -8.42
N LEU A 53 -21.29 -3.17 -9.59
CA LEU A 53 -21.88 -1.84 -9.74
C LEU A 53 -23.36 -1.97 -10.11
N PRO A 54 -24.28 -1.26 -9.40
CA PRO A 54 -25.66 -1.10 -9.87
C PRO A 54 -25.69 -0.45 -11.25
N ALA A 55 -26.74 -0.75 -12.04
CA ALA A 55 -26.85 -0.28 -13.41
C ALA A 55 -26.90 1.26 -13.54
N ASP A 56 -27.33 1.95 -12.50
CA ASP A 56 -27.44 3.40 -12.37
C ASP A 56 -26.30 4.04 -11.53
N CYS A 57 -25.29 3.26 -11.15
CA CYS A 57 -24.08 3.78 -10.51
C CYS A 57 -23.24 4.43 -11.62
N CYS A 58 -22.53 5.36 -11.35
CA CYS A 58 -21.87 6.09 -10.35
C CYS A 58 -21.60 7.48 -10.94
N LEU A 59 -21.31 8.46 -10.14
CA LEU A 59 -20.80 9.75 -10.61
C LEU A 59 -19.49 9.54 -11.37
N ALA A 60 -19.29 10.30 -12.43
CA ALA A 60 -17.96 10.37 -13.05
C ALA A 60 -16.93 10.89 -12.05
N ALA A 61 -15.68 10.45 -12.15
CA ALA A 61 -14.64 10.85 -11.21
C ALA A 61 -14.48 12.38 -11.03
N PRO A 62 -14.56 13.20 -12.12
CA PRO A 62 -14.52 14.65 -11.98
C PRO A 62 -15.69 15.22 -11.17
N ASP A 63 -16.91 14.68 -11.40
CA ASP A 63 -18.11 15.15 -10.71
C ASP A 63 -18.09 14.78 -9.22
N ALA A 64 -17.61 13.58 -8.90
CA ALA A 64 -17.41 13.14 -7.53
C ALA A 64 -16.36 14.03 -6.82
N ALA A 65 -15.26 14.35 -7.47
CA ALA A 65 -14.24 15.24 -6.94
C ALA A 65 -14.78 16.64 -6.68
N GLN A 66 -15.55 17.19 -7.62
CA GLN A 66 -16.16 18.50 -7.49
C GLN A 66 -17.14 18.56 -6.31
N ARG A 67 -18.01 17.55 -6.16
CA ARG A 67 -18.95 17.46 -5.02
C ARG A 67 -18.23 17.31 -3.69
N ALA A 68 -17.11 16.58 -3.67
CA ALA A 68 -16.25 16.43 -2.50
C ALA A 68 -15.43 17.67 -2.17
N GLY A 69 -15.48 18.73 -2.99
CA GLY A 69 -14.64 19.93 -2.83
C GLY A 69 -13.16 19.67 -3.07
N LEU A 70 -12.81 18.58 -3.77
CA LEU A 70 -11.45 18.19 -4.06
C LEU A 70 -10.99 18.76 -5.39
N ARG A 71 -9.70 19.10 -5.45
CA ARG A 71 -9.05 19.58 -6.67
C ARG A 71 -8.12 18.49 -7.20
N PRO A 72 -8.48 17.78 -8.28
CA PRO A 72 -7.59 16.81 -8.90
C PRO A 72 -6.30 17.51 -9.32
N THR A 73 -5.17 16.93 -8.98
CA THR A 73 -3.87 17.39 -9.47
C THR A 73 -3.70 16.97 -10.92
N GLY A 74 -3.06 17.80 -11.75
CA GLY A 74 -2.82 17.51 -13.16
C GLY A 74 -2.18 16.13 -13.35
N GLY A 75 -2.88 15.20 -13.99
CA GLY A 75 -2.55 13.79 -14.04
C GLY A 75 -3.23 12.96 -12.95
N GLY A 76 -4.24 13.49 -12.27
CA GLY A 76 -4.92 12.91 -11.13
C GLY A 76 -5.37 11.46 -11.34
N GLU A 77 -4.78 10.57 -10.58
CA GLU A 77 -5.13 9.16 -10.57
C GLU A 77 -6.44 8.98 -9.79
N ALA A 78 -7.46 8.46 -10.45
CA ALA A 78 -8.73 8.09 -9.84
C ALA A 78 -8.99 6.60 -10.09
N ARG A 79 -9.35 5.87 -9.04
CA ARG A 79 -9.63 4.42 -9.09
C ARG A 79 -10.99 4.16 -8.49
N LEU A 80 -11.86 3.53 -9.26
CA LEU A 80 -13.15 3.02 -8.76
C LEU A 80 -12.92 1.66 -8.09
N GLY A 81 -13.49 1.49 -6.93
CA GLY A 81 -13.41 0.24 -6.16
C GLY A 81 -14.62 0.06 -5.26
N MET A 82 -14.62 -1.04 -4.52
CA MET A 82 -15.64 -1.30 -3.50
C MET A 82 -15.04 -1.13 -2.10
N LEU A 83 -15.82 -0.56 -1.21
CA LEU A 83 -15.52 -0.50 0.22
C LEU A 83 -16.68 -1.20 0.94
N GLY A 84 -16.53 -2.50 1.23
CA GLY A 84 -17.68 -3.35 1.53
C GLY A 84 -18.61 -3.38 0.30
N ASP A 85 -19.88 -3.05 0.53
CA ASP A 85 -20.91 -3.02 -0.53
C ASP A 85 -21.08 -1.64 -1.20
N ALA A 86 -20.28 -0.65 -0.79
CA ALA A 86 -20.38 0.70 -1.31
C ALA A 86 -19.32 0.96 -2.39
N PRO A 87 -19.70 1.41 -3.60
CA PRO A 87 -18.77 1.84 -4.61
C PRO A 87 -18.12 3.17 -4.20
N VAL A 88 -16.80 3.23 -4.26
CA VAL A 88 -16.02 4.40 -3.87
C VAL A 88 -14.99 4.78 -4.91
N TRP A 89 -14.77 6.07 -5.06
CA TRP A 89 -13.65 6.62 -5.77
C TRP A 89 -12.47 6.83 -4.81
N ARG A 90 -11.31 6.28 -5.14
CA ARG A 90 -10.05 6.70 -4.52
C ARG A 90 -9.33 7.61 -5.49
N MET A 91 -9.07 8.84 -5.07
CA MET A 91 -8.47 9.85 -5.94
C MET A 91 -7.36 10.62 -5.21
N LEU A 92 -6.31 10.92 -5.96
CA LEU A 92 -5.22 11.76 -5.48
C LEU A 92 -5.57 13.22 -5.77
N ALA A 93 -5.88 13.98 -4.73
CA ALA A 93 -6.34 15.35 -4.85
C ALA A 93 -5.86 16.22 -3.68
N ALA A 94 -5.88 17.53 -3.88
CA ALA A 94 -5.71 18.50 -2.81
C ALA A 94 -7.09 18.98 -2.31
N SER A 95 -7.26 19.12 -1.01
CA SER A 95 -8.47 19.66 -0.39
C SER A 95 -8.52 21.19 -0.47
N GLU A 96 -7.34 21.83 -0.55
CA GLU A 96 -7.21 23.29 -0.60
C GLU A 96 -6.16 23.70 -1.63
N ALA A 97 -6.23 24.97 -2.08
CA ALA A 97 -5.24 25.51 -2.99
C ALA A 97 -3.87 25.59 -2.31
N GLY A 98 -2.87 24.92 -2.89
CA GLY A 98 -1.51 24.87 -2.35
C GLY A 98 -1.26 23.75 -1.34
N ALA A 99 -2.28 23.00 -0.95
CA ALA A 99 -2.10 21.81 -0.11
C ALA A 99 -1.42 20.67 -0.89
N ALA A 100 -0.60 19.89 -0.21
CA ALA A 100 -0.02 18.69 -0.80
C ALA A 100 -1.12 17.68 -1.15
N PRO A 101 -1.07 17.06 -2.35
CA PRO A 101 -2.06 16.08 -2.75
C PRO A 101 -2.02 14.86 -1.83
N ARG A 102 -3.19 14.37 -1.46
CA ARG A 102 -3.38 13.18 -0.63
C ARG A 102 -4.43 12.28 -1.25
N TRP A 103 -4.41 11.02 -0.85
CA TRP A 103 -5.45 10.09 -1.22
C TRP A 103 -6.73 10.36 -0.42
N HIS A 104 -7.81 10.61 -1.15
CA HIS A 104 -9.15 10.75 -0.60
C HIS A 104 -10.02 9.59 -1.09
N THR A 105 -10.91 9.13 -0.22
CA THR A 105 -11.96 8.17 -0.55
C THR A 105 -13.28 8.94 -0.60
N VAL A 106 -13.99 8.81 -1.71
CA VAL A 106 -15.23 9.53 -1.98
C VAL A 106 -16.29 8.52 -2.38
N ASP A 107 -17.45 8.57 -1.76
CA ASP A 107 -18.59 7.74 -2.17
C ASP A 107 -18.96 8.00 -3.63
N ALA A 108 -18.98 6.96 -4.45
CA ALA A 108 -19.16 7.11 -5.88
C ALA A 108 -20.59 7.48 -6.30
N ARG A 109 -21.57 7.32 -5.43
CA ARG A 109 -22.97 7.68 -5.69
C ARG A 109 -23.27 9.12 -5.32
N THR A 110 -22.80 9.52 -4.13
CA THR A 110 -23.14 10.82 -3.54
C THR A 110 -22.10 11.90 -3.77
N GLY A 111 -20.84 11.53 -3.91
CA GLY A 111 -19.70 12.44 -3.93
C GLY A 111 -19.28 12.88 -2.51
N ALA A 112 -19.78 12.25 -1.46
CA ALA A 112 -19.39 12.58 -0.10
C ALA A 112 -18.00 12.00 0.21
N VAL A 113 -17.17 12.78 0.94
CA VAL A 113 -15.87 12.29 1.40
C VAL A 113 -16.10 11.25 2.49
N VAL A 114 -15.53 10.06 2.32
CA VAL A 114 -15.54 9.00 3.33
C VAL A 114 -14.38 9.26 4.30
N PRO A 115 -14.64 9.46 5.59
CA PRO A 115 -13.58 9.67 6.57
C PRO A 115 -12.70 8.42 6.70
N PRO A 116 -11.45 8.55 7.13
CA PRO A 116 -10.61 7.39 7.44
C PRO A 116 -11.26 6.55 8.54
N PHE A 117 -11.10 5.23 8.44
CA PHE A 117 -11.58 4.32 9.47
C PHE A 117 -10.91 4.60 10.80
N SER A 118 -11.69 4.52 11.87
CA SER A 118 -11.15 4.39 13.23
C SER A 118 -10.50 3.02 13.40
N ASP A 119 -9.61 2.88 14.38
CA ASP A 119 -8.93 1.60 14.67
C ASP A 119 -9.95 0.47 14.94
N ALA A 120 -11.07 0.78 15.62
CA ALA A 120 -12.13 -0.19 15.87
C ALA A 120 -12.81 -0.65 14.58
N GLN A 121 -13.10 0.26 13.65
CA GLN A 121 -13.68 -0.08 12.35
C GLN A 121 -12.70 -0.87 11.49
N ALA A 122 -11.40 -0.53 11.54
CA ALA A 122 -10.37 -1.28 10.83
C ALA A 122 -10.25 -2.71 11.35
N ALA A 123 -10.35 -2.91 12.67
CA ALA A 123 -10.35 -4.25 13.27
C ALA A 123 -11.56 -5.09 12.80
N THR A 124 -12.77 -4.50 12.80
CA THR A 124 -13.99 -5.19 12.34
C THR A 124 -13.89 -5.60 10.87
N VAL A 125 -13.32 -4.72 10.01
CA VAL A 125 -13.09 -5.05 8.61
C VAL A 125 -12.08 -6.17 8.48
N ALA A 126 -10.98 -6.15 9.24
CA ALA A 126 -9.96 -7.19 9.22
C ALA A 126 -10.51 -8.57 9.65
N GLU A 127 -11.38 -8.61 10.66
CA GLU A 127 -12.06 -9.83 11.11
C GLU A 127 -12.97 -10.44 10.03
N ALA A 128 -13.59 -9.62 9.19
CA ALA A 128 -14.43 -10.10 8.09
C ALA A 128 -13.64 -10.79 6.97
N PHE A 129 -12.33 -10.63 6.92
CA PHE A 129 -11.44 -11.26 5.94
C PHE A 129 -10.65 -12.44 6.50
N SER A 130 -10.80 -12.78 7.76
CA SER A 130 -10.14 -13.93 8.42
C SER A 130 -11.03 -15.18 8.37
#